data_fe718162bf8fecdaf7789b6d481e6e56
#
_entry.id   fe718162bf8fecdaf7789b6d481e6e56
#
_cell.length_a   1.000
_cell.length_b   1.000
_cell.length_c   1.000
_cell.angle_alpha   90.00
_cell.angle_beta   90.00
_cell.angle_gamma   90.00
#
_symmetry.space_group_name_H-M   'P 1'
#
loop_
_entity.id
_entity.type
_entity.pdbx_description
1 polymer ?
#
loop_
_entity_poly.entity_id
_entity_poly.type
_entity_poly.pdbx_seq_one_letter_code
_entity_poly.pdbx_strand_id
1 'polypeptide(L)'
;MGSFTPWTMVIDLGIISALILVGKYIRVKFPFVQKFLIPPSVLAGVIGLALGPEVLGWLPISGNLGTYAGILIAFVFASLPFTSSTGSKEFGKVKRMWGYSQGGMLLQWAFGGLIGILVLSRIWPLNESFGISMPAGYCGGHGSAAAIGSAFAGLGQEEVLTLAMTAATVGIICSIVLGLIFLRIGTRRGYSSCLTQAETLPEELRTGLVAKDNRRSIGEEVFSSISVSTLTFHLSLTALIVLFGYLLSRGGAKLAPGLELPVFSCAYIAGMTIKSLWKYTNIKDYICPQTMSSLSGMFTDYLVAFGIASIKISIVGQYIVPLTILLLSGLVFTTLYIFLAAKHIFKEYWFEKAIFSWGWFTGTMAMGMALLRIADPQSRSKCMDYYAIAYVLIAPVEIALITFAPMIFTRGYGLLFSLICLILGLSVMTYMLINSRRSK
;
A
#
# COMPACT_ATOMS: atom_id res chain seq x y z
N MET A 1 29.25 -11.43 -10.20
CA MET A 1 28.38 -10.25 -10.36
C MET A 1 29.25 -9.06 -10.74
N GLY A 2 29.01 -8.41 -11.89
CA GLY A 2 29.77 -7.23 -12.31
C GLY A 2 29.55 -6.06 -11.34
N SER A 3 30.54 -5.15 -11.25
CA SER A 3 30.44 -3.93 -10.46
C SER A 3 29.25 -3.08 -10.94
N PHE A 4 28.52 -2.44 -10.02
CA PHE A 4 27.43 -1.51 -10.36
C PHE A 4 27.96 -0.39 -11.26
N THR A 5 27.28 -0.17 -12.38
CA THR A 5 27.53 0.96 -13.26
C THR A 5 26.20 1.71 -13.49
N PRO A 6 26.20 2.98 -13.91
CA PRO A 6 24.96 3.67 -14.28
C PRO A 6 24.13 2.93 -15.34
N TRP A 7 24.79 2.22 -16.26
CA TRP A 7 24.12 1.38 -17.27
C TRP A 7 23.40 0.17 -16.67
N THR A 8 23.86 -0.37 -15.54
CA THR A 8 23.14 -1.44 -14.82
C THR A 8 21.72 -1.02 -14.49
N MET A 9 21.53 0.19 -13.95
CA MET A 9 20.20 0.73 -13.66
C MET A 9 19.34 0.90 -14.93
N VAL A 10 19.94 1.36 -16.04
CA VAL A 10 19.22 1.54 -17.31
C VAL A 10 18.76 0.20 -17.88
N ILE A 11 19.62 -0.84 -17.80
CA ILE A 11 19.31 -2.19 -18.27
C ILE A 11 18.17 -2.78 -17.42
N ASP A 12 18.27 -2.73 -16.09
CA ASP A 12 17.24 -3.22 -15.18
C ASP A 12 15.89 -2.50 -15.41
N LEU A 13 15.92 -1.16 -15.55
CA LEU A 13 14.75 -0.37 -15.85
C LEU A 13 14.13 -0.74 -17.19
N GLY A 14 14.96 -0.94 -18.23
CA GLY A 14 14.51 -1.33 -19.57
C GLY A 14 13.84 -2.69 -19.59
N ILE A 15 14.44 -3.69 -18.91
CA ILE A 15 13.88 -5.04 -18.81
C ILE A 15 12.53 -4.99 -18.05
N ILE A 16 12.48 -4.36 -16.90
CA ILE A 16 11.23 -4.26 -16.11
C ILE A 16 10.17 -3.48 -16.88
N SER A 17 10.52 -2.42 -17.61
CA SER A 17 9.58 -1.69 -18.48
C SER A 17 8.99 -2.59 -19.57
N ALA A 18 9.83 -3.39 -20.23
CA ALA A 18 9.34 -4.38 -21.23
C ALA A 18 8.39 -5.39 -20.57
N LEU A 19 8.70 -5.88 -19.37
CA LEU A 19 7.84 -6.80 -18.63
C LEU A 19 6.52 -6.15 -18.21
N ILE A 20 6.49 -4.86 -17.85
CA ILE A 20 5.25 -4.12 -17.55
C ILE A 20 4.37 -4.04 -18.81
N LEU A 21 4.94 -3.78 -19.98
CA LEU A 21 4.20 -3.77 -21.25
C LEU A 21 3.65 -5.15 -21.58
N VAL A 22 4.45 -6.21 -21.41
CA VAL A 22 4.01 -7.61 -21.57
C VAL A 22 2.89 -7.93 -20.58
N GLY A 23 3.04 -7.54 -19.29
CA GLY A 23 2.00 -7.71 -18.28
C GLY A 23 0.70 -6.99 -18.64
N LYS A 24 0.78 -5.78 -19.21
CA LYS A 24 -0.39 -5.06 -19.74
C LYS A 24 -1.04 -5.80 -20.89
N TYR A 25 -0.26 -6.30 -21.84
CA TYR A 25 -0.76 -7.11 -22.97
C TYR A 25 -1.46 -8.38 -22.46
N ILE A 26 -0.83 -9.11 -21.53
CA ILE A 26 -1.40 -10.31 -20.90
C ILE A 26 -2.74 -9.98 -20.26
N ARG A 27 -2.84 -8.90 -19.47
CA ARG A 27 -4.09 -8.50 -18.84
C ARG A 27 -5.20 -8.20 -19.85
N VAL A 28 -4.88 -7.57 -20.97
CA VAL A 28 -5.87 -7.26 -22.01
C VAL A 28 -6.37 -8.51 -22.73
N LYS A 29 -5.50 -9.51 -22.95
CA LYS A 29 -5.81 -10.69 -23.78
C LYS A 29 -6.33 -11.88 -23.00
N PHE A 30 -5.92 -12.09 -21.75
CA PHE A 30 -6.20 -13.32 -21.01
C PHE A 30 -7.35 -13.14 -20.01
N PRO A 31 -8.53 -13.78 -20.23
CA PRO A 31 -9.70 -13.67 -19.35
C PRO A 31 -9.43 -14.08 -17.91
N PHE A 32 -8.53 -15.04 -17.68
CA PHE A 32 -8.12 -15.46 -16.35
C PHE A 32 -7.51 -14.30 -15.55
N VAL A 33 -6.55 -13.58 -16.15
CA VAL A 33 -5.90 -12.42 -15.52
C VAL A 33 -6.88 -11.27 -15.31
N GLN A 34 -7.79 -11.05 -16.26
CA GLN A 34 -8.86 -10.06 -16.14
C GLN A 34 -9.80 -10.37 -14.99
N LYS A 35 -10.19 -11.65 -14.82
CA LYS A 35 -11.09 -12.10 -13.74
C LYS A 35 -10.51 -11.81 -12.35
N PHE A 36 -9.21 -11.95 -12.17
CA PHE A 36 -8.52 -11.69 -10.90
C PHE A 36 -7.96 -10.28 -10.79
N LEU A 37 -8.23 -9.39 -11.75
CA LEU A 37 -7.81 -7.98 -11.74
C LEU A 37 -6.31 -7.77 -11.43
N ILE A 38 -5.46 -8.75 -11.79
CA ILE A 38 -4.04 -8.72 -11.46
C ILE A 38 -3.38 -7.49 -12.12
N PRO A 39 -2.72 -6.60 -11.35
CA PRO A 39 -2.04 -5.44 -11.92
C PRO A 39 -0.92 -5.85 -12.89
N PRO A 40 -0.71 -5.12 -14.00
CA PRO A 40 0.40 -5.36 -14.91
C PRO A 40 1.78 -5.32 -14.24
N SER A 41 1.96 -4.46 -13.26
CA SER A 41 3.19 -4.36 -12.46
C SER A 41 3.46 -5.62 -11.63
N VAL A 42 2.41 -6.25 -11.08
CA VAL A 42 2.52 -7.54 -10.38
C VAL A 42 2.91 -8.65 -11.36
N LEU A 43 2.27 -8.71 -12.55
CA LEU A 43 2.63 -9.67 -13.59
C LEU A 43 4.09 -9.50 -14.03
N ALA A 44 4.51 -8.25 -14.26
CA ALA A 44 5.89 -7.94 -14.61
C ALA A 44 6.88 -8.42 -13.56
N GLY A 45 6.57 -8.15 -12.28
CA GLY A 45 7.41 -8.60 -11.16
C GLY A 45 7.50 -10.13 -11.06
N VAL A 46 6.36 -10.84 -11.21
CA VAL A 46 6.34 -12.32 -11.20
C VAL A 46 7.10 -12.91 -12.38
N ILE A 47 6.92 -12.36 -13.59
CA ILE A 47 7.69 -12.80 -14.78
C ILE A 47 9.18 -12.49 -14.58
N GLY A 48 9.51 -11.30 -14.06
CA GLY A 48 10.88 -10.89 -13.74
C GLY A 48 11.53 -11.80 -12.69
N LEU A 49 10.80 -12.21 -11.67
CA LEU A 49 11.26 -13.18 -10.67
C LEU A 49 11.49 -14.56 -11.30
N ALA A 50 10.53 -15.05 -12.10
CA ALA A 50 10.61 -16.37 -12.72
C ALA A 50 11.74 -16.47 -13.75
N LEU A 51 11.93 -15.44 -14.58
CA LEU A 51 12.96 -15.42 -15.63
C LEU A 51 14.30 -14.82 -15.14
N GLY A 52 14.30 -14.18 -13.98
CA GLY A 52 15.45 -13.56 -13.36
C GLY A 52 16.42 -14.55 -12.69
N PRO A 53 17.50 -14.03 -12.08
CA PRO A 53 18.58 -14.84 -11.53
C PRO A 53 18.17 -15.73 -10.36
N GLU A 54 17.04 -15.44 -9.69
CA GLU A 54 16.57 -16.24 -8.54
C GLU A 54 15.96 -17.60 -8.95
N VAL A 55 15.49 -17.74 -10.21
CA VAL A 55 14.86 -18.98 -10.70
C VAL A 55 15.52 -19.49 -11.98
N LEU A 56 15.27 -18.90 -13.14
CA LEU A 56 15.76 -19.41 -14.43
C LEU A 56 17.08 -18.76 -14.91
N GLY A 57 17.39 -17.55 -14.45
CA GLY A 57 18.61 -16.84 -14.84
C GLY A 57 18.67 -16.42 -16.32
N TRP A 58 17.52 -16.34 -17.02
CA TRP A 58 17.47 -15.99 -18.44
C TRP A 58 17.57 -14.48 -18.69
N LEU A 59 17.09 -13.67 -17.74
CA LEU A 59 17.16 -12.22 -17.84
C LEU A 59 18.39 -11.71 -17.09
N PRO A 60 19.20 -10.84 -17.72
CA PRO A 60 20.39 -10.25 -17.11
C PRO A 60 20.02 -9.11 -16.12
N ILE A 61 19.18 -9.41 -15.16
CA ILE A 61 18.73 -8.48 -14.13
C ILE A 61 19.74 -8.48 -12.97
N SER A 62 20.05 -7.30 -12.45
CA SER A 62 21.00 -7.17 -11.35
C SER A 62 20.38 -7.53 -9.99
N GLY A 63 21.25 -7.76 -8.98
CA GLY A 63 20.82 -7.94 -7.59
C GLY A 63 20.31 -6.67 -6.89
N ASN A 64 20.25 -5.51 -7.59
CA ASN A 64 19.90 -4.22 -6.99
C ASN A 64 18.41 -3.89 -7.01
N LEU A 65 17.55 -4.77 -7.52
CA LEU A 65 16.12 -4.48 -7.70
C LEU A 65 15.41 -4.07 -6.40
N GLY A 66 15.74 -4.70 -5.28
CA GLY A 66 15.21 -4.34 -3.96
C GLY A 66 15.61 -2.91 -3.54
N THR A 67 16.83 -2.50 -3.87
CA THR A 67 17.31 -1.13 -3.61
C THR A 67 16.54 -0.11 -4.43
N TYR A 68 16.23 -0.40 -5.70
CA TYR A 68 15.42 0.49 -6.53
C TYR A 68 14.00 0.63 -5.97
N ALA A 69 13.39 -0.46 -5.50
CA ALA A 69 12.10 -0.39 -4.81
C ALA A 69 12.18 0.50 -3.56
N GLY A 70 13.25 0.38 -2.77
CA GLY A 70 13.51 1.21 -1.59
C GLY A 70 13.75 2.69 -1.90
N ILE A 71 14.28 3.03 -3.09
CA ILE A 71 14.40 4.44 -3.54
C ILE A 71 13.04 4.95 -4.02
N LEU A 72 12.34 4.17 -4.87
CA LEU A 72 11.06 4.59 -5.46
C LEU A 72 9.99 4.86 -4.39
N ILE A 73 10.03 4.15 -3.25
CA ILE A 73 9.09 4.43 -2.16
C ILE A 73 9.27 5.85 -1.60
N ALA A 74 10.48 6.39 -1.58
CA ALA A 74 10.71 7.77 -1.15
C ALA A 74 10.03 8.77 -2.11
N PHE A 75 10.03 8.51 -3.41
CA PHE A 75 9.31 9.32 -4.40
C PHE A 75 7.79 9.23 -4.25
N VAL A 76 7.27 8.03 -3.95
CA VAL A 76 5.83 7.84 -3.66
C VAL A 76 5.43 8.68 -2.46
N PHE A 77 6.16 8.57 -1.34
CA PHE A 77 5.84 9.30 -0.11
C PHE A 77 6.08 10.81 -0.22
N ALA A 78 7.05 11.26 -1.03
CA ALA A 78 7.29 12.67 -1.33
C ALA A 78 6.12 13.32 -2.08
N SER A 79 5.46 12.58 -2.99
CA SER A 79 4.32 13.07 -3.77
C SER A 79 2.98 13.00 -3.02
N LEU A 80 2.84 12.08 -2.04
CA LEU A 80 1.59 11.80 -1.34
C LEU A 80 0.90 13.05 -0.74
N PRO A 81 1.59 14.00 -0.09
CA PRO A 81 0.97 15.20 0.44
C PRO A 81 0.20 16.03 -0.60
N PHE A 82 0.59 15.96 -1.87
CA PHE A 82 0.06 16.79 -2.96
C PHE A 82 -1.06 16.10 -3.77
N THR A 83 -1.36 14.84 -3.52
CA THR A 83 -2.34 14.06 -4.30
C THR A 83 -3.79 14.27 -3.91
N SER A 84 -4.09 14.84 -2.73
CA SER A 84 -5.45 14.98 -2.20
C SER A 84 -5.91 16.42 -2.08
N SER A 85 -7.16 16.68 -2.51
CA SER A 85 -7.92 17.89 -2.23
C SER A 85 -8.93 17.62 -1.10
N THR A 86 -9.05 18.55 -0.16
CA THR A 86 -9.88 18.42 1.05
C THR A 86 -11.28 19.00 0.84
N GLY A 87 -12.34 18.28 1.20
CA GLY A 87 -13.67 18.87 1.35
C GLY A 87 -14.83 17.88 1.46
N SER A 88 -15.32 17.61 2.67
CA SER A 88 -16.68 17.08 2.89
C SER A 88 -17.29 17.65 4.16
N LYS A 89 -18.60 17.96 4.10
CA LYS A 89 -19.39 18.53 5.22
C LYS A 89 -19.94 17.47 6.19
N GLU A 90 -19.76 16.14 5.93
CA GLU A 90 -20.38 15.07 6.74
C GLU A 90 -19.38 14.49 7.78
N PHE A 91 -18.93 15.31 8.70
CA PHE A 91 -17.90 14.96 9.69
C PHE A 91 -18.18 13.66 10.47
N GLY A 92 -19.43 13.39 10.82
CA GLY A 92 -19.81 12.18 11.57
C GLY A 92 -19.56 10.87 10.80
N LYS A 93 -19.80 10.86 9.48
CA LYS A 93 -19.56 9.69 8.63
C LYS A 93 -18.08 9.50 8.36
N VAL A 94 -17.33 10.60 8.17
CA VAL A 94 -15.86 10.60 8.08
C VAL A 94 -15.23 10.04 9.35
N LYS A 95 -15.68 10.49 10.53
CA LYS A 95 -15.19 10.01 11.83
C LYS A 95 -15.39 8.51 12.01
N ARG A 96 -16.55 7.96 11.58
CA ARG A 96 -16.77 6.50 11.62
C ARG A 96 -15.85 5.75 10.69
N MET A 97 -15.62 6.26 9.48
CA MET A 97 -14.68 5.66 8.53
C MET A 97 -13.24 5.72 9.06
N TRP A 98 -12.83 6.86 9.64
CA TRP A 98 -11.53 6.99 10.28
C TRP A 98 -11.34 5.97 11.41
N GLY A 99 -12.26 5.95 12.39
CA GLY A 99 -12.09 5.06 13.54
C GLY A 99 -12.12 3.58 13.18
N TYR A 100 -12.97 3.19 12.21
CA TYR A 100 -12.99 1.84 11.67
C TYR A 100 -11.68 1.48 10.97
N SER A 101 -11.16 2.34 10.12
CA SER A 101 -9.92 2.09 9.39
C SER A 101 -8.67 2.16 10.29
N GLN A 102 -8.59 3.19 11.14
CA GLN A 102 -7.47 3.37 12.07
C GLN A 102 -7.40 2.25 13.11
N GLY A 103 -8.55 1.89 13.69
CA GLY A 103 -8.62 0.80 14.67
C GLY A 103 -8.22 -0.54 14.05
N GLY A 104 -8.70 -0.83 12.84
CA GLY A 104 -8.34 -2.05 12.14
C GLY A 104 -6.87 -2.15 11.78
N MET A 105 -6.29 -1.06 11.31
CA MET A 105 -4.85 -1.00 11.02
C MET A 105 -4.03 -1.30 12.27
N LEU A 106 -4.29 -0.61 13.38
CA LEU A 106 -3.59 -0.83 14.65
C LEU A 106 -3.74 -2.27 15.15
N LEU A 107 -4.95 -2.82 15.06
CA LEU A 107 -5.21 -4.21 15.48
C LEU A 107 -4.54 -5.23 14.56
N GLN A 108 -4.42 -4.95 13.26
CA GLN A 108 -3.70 -5.82 12.34
C GLN A 108 -2.19 -5.83 12.61
N TRP A 109 -1.60 -4.67 12.93
CA TRP A 109 -0.21 -4.56 13.37
C TRP A 109 0.03 -5.28 14.70
N ALA A 110 -0.87 -5.10 15.66
CA ALA A 110 -0.83 -5.82 16.93
C ALA A 110 -0.92 -7.34 16.73
N PHE A 111 -1.87 -7.80 15.92
CA PHE A 111 -2.06 -9.22 15.63
C PHE A 111 -0.80 -9.85 15.01
N GLY A 112 -0.24 -9.22 13.97
CA GLY A 112 0.97 -9.73 13.32
C GLY A 112 2.15 -9.81 14.28
N GLY A 113 2.42 -8.75 15.04
CA GLY A 113 3.50 -8.74 16.02
C GLY A 113 3.30 -9.77 17.14
N LEU A 114 2.10 -9.82 17.73
CA LEU A 114 1.82 -10.75 18.83
C LEU A 114 1.87 -12.22 18.39
N ILE A 115 1.27 -12.58 17.25
CA ILE A 115 1.32 -13.96 16.77
C ILE A 115 2.75 -14.36 16.37
N GLY A 116 3.52 -13.43 15.79
CA GLY A 116 4.93 -13.64 15.49
C GLY A 116 5.74 -13.96 16.74
N ILE A 117 5.65 -13.11 17.76
CA ILE A 117 6.47 -13.20 18.98
C ILE A 117 5.98 -14.29 19.94
N LEU A 118 4.67 -14.39 20.19
CA LEU A 118 4.14 -15.26 21.24
C LEU A 118 3.87 -16.69 20.77
N VAL A 119 3.65 -16.88 19.47
CA VAL A 119 3.28 -18.20 18.92
C VAL A 119 4.38 -18.70 17.98
N LEU A 120 4.66 -18.01 16.89
CA LEU A 120 5.51 -18.54 15.84
C LEU A 120 6.98 -18.65 16.27
N SER A 121 7.53 -17.65 16.97
CA SER A 121 8.91 -17.69 17.47
C SER A 121 9.12 -18.72 18.61
N ARG A 122 8.04 -19.26 19.20
CA ARG A 122 8.12 -20.37 20.16
C ARG A 122 8.28 -21.73 19.49
N ILE A 123 7.85 -21.83 18.24
CA ILE A 123 7.86 -23.09 17.47
C ILE A 123 9.04 -23.14 16.51
N TRP A 124 9.40 -21.99 15.93
CA TRP A 124 10.49 -21.84 14.98
C TRP A 124 11.50 -20.79 15.45
N PRO A 125 12.79 -20.92 15.09
CA PRO A 125 13.82 -19.91 15.39
C PRO A 125 13.62 -18.67 14.48
N LEU A 126 12.68 -17.79 14.85
CA LEU A 126 12.30 -16.61 14.09
C LEU A 126 12.71 -15.35 14.83
N ASN A 127 13.11 -14.32 14.07
CA ASN A 127 13.28 -12.97 14.60
C ASN A 127 11.94 -12.38 15.05
N GLU A 128 11.93 -11.52 16.06
CA GLU A 128 10.71 -10.84 16.54
C GLU A 128 9.98 -10.09 15.43
N SER A 129 10.73 -9.55 14.47
CA SER A 129 10.20 -8.81 13.30
C SER A 129 9.43 -9.67 12.30
N PHE A 130 9.56 -11.01 12.35
CA PHE A 130 8.90 -11.92 11.41
C PHE A 130 7.39 -11.66 11.28
N GLY A 131 6.70 -11.48 12.41
CA GLY A 131 5.26 -11.26 12.46
C GLY A 131 4.80 -9.97 11.78
N ILE A 132 5.67 -8.95 11.72
CA ILE A 132 5.35 -7.65 11.09
C ILE A 132 5.30 -7.72 9.57
N SER A 133 5.90 -8.73 8.96
CA SER A 133 5.82 -8.91 7.50
C SER A 133 4.39 -9.05 6.99
N MET A 134 3.46 -9.60 7.79
CA MET A 134 2.05 -9.73 7.42
C MET A 134 1.33 -8.38 7.36
N PRO A 135 1.25 -7.54 8.42
CA PRO A 135 0.58 -6.25 8.34
C PRO A 135 1.29 -5.30 7.36
N ALA A 136 2.61 -5.38 7.22
CA ALA A 136 3.38 -4.60 6.26
C ALA A 136 2.98 -4.92 4.80
N GLY A 137 2.73 -6.18 4.49
CA GLY A 137 2.31 -6.60 3.15
C GLY A 137 0.81 -6.45 2.91
N TYR A 138 -0.02 -6.68 3.91
CA TYR A 138 -1.48 -6.63 3.78
C TYR A 138 -2.02 -5.21 3.79
N CYS A 139 -1.66 -4.40 4.79
CA CYS A 139 -2.13 -3.02 4.91
C CYS A 139 -1.22 -2.08 4.11
N GLY A 140 -1.68 -1.62 2.95
CA GLY A 140 -0.93 -0.75 2.05
C GLY A 140 -0.16 -1.48 0.93
N GLY A 141 -0.15 -2.82 0.92
CA GLY A 141 0.41 -3.64 -0.15
C GLY A 141 1.92 -3.48 -0.33
N HIS A 142 2.39 -3.57 -1.59
CA HIS A 142 3.82 -3.54 -1.90
C HIS A 142 4.52 -2.23 -1.51
N GLY A 143 3.79 -1.11 -1.45
CA GLY A 143 4.35 0.18 -1.00
C GLY A 143 4.81 0.12 0.45
N SER A 144 3.94 -0.27 1.36
CA SER A 144 4.26 -0.43 2.79
C SER A 144 5.25 -1.56 3.02
N ALA A 145 5.13 -2.67 2.27
CA ALA A 145 6.09 -3.78 2.31
C ALA A 145 7.51 -3.34 1.92
N ALA A 146 7.66 -2.56 0.85
CA ALA A 146 8.95 -2.02 0.42
C ALA A 146 9.51 -1.01 1.44
N ALA A 147 8.64 -0.14 1.99
CA ALA A 147 9.04 0.85 2.97
C ALA A 147 9.62 0.17 4.22
N ILE A 148 8.83 -0.71 4.84
CA ILE A 148 9.25 -1.37 6.08
C ILE A 148 10.39 -2.36 5.86
N GLY A 149 10.34 -3.12 4.76
CA GLY A 149 11.37 -4.07 4.40
C GLY A 149 12.72 -3.39 4.16
N SER A 150 12.74 -2.25 3.47
CA SER A 150 13.97 -1.46 3.26
C SER A 150 14.51 -0.88 4.57
N ALA A 151 13.62 -0.45 5.49
CA ALA A 151 14.04 0.04 6.78
C ALA A 151 14.65 -1.08 7.65
N PHE A 152 14.08 -2.28 7.66
CA PHE A 152 14.67 -3.45 8.34
C PHE A 152 15.99 -3.91 7.70
N ALA A 153 16.09 -3.89 6.37
CA ALA A 153 17.30 -4.24 5.65
C ALA A 153 18.45 -3.29 6.04
N GLY A 154 18.18 -1.98 6.20
CA GLY A 154 19.14 -1.00 6.72
C GLY A 154 19.63 -1.29 8.14
N LEU A 155 18.85 -2.06 8.92
CA LEU A 155 19.16 -2.51 10.28
C LEU A 155 19.70 -3.95 10.34
N GLY A 156 20.06 -4.54 9.18
CA GLY A 156 20.67 -5.88 9.09
C GLY A 156 19.67 -7.05 9.05
N GLN A 157 18.37 -6.78 8.84
CA GLN A 157 17.34 -7.82 8.70
C GLN A 157 16.76 -7.81 7.26
N GLU A 158 17.56 -8.22 6.29
CA GLU A 158 17.21 -8.21 4.86
C GLU A 158 16.05 -9.14 4.50
N GLU A 159 15.85 -10.25 5.26
CA GLU A 159 14.78 -11.21 5.03
C GLU A 159 13.38 -10.59 5.14
N VAL A 160 13.21 -9.55 5.97
CA VAL A 160 11.91 -8.89 6.18
C VAL A 160 11.39 -8.26 4.88
N LEU A 161 12.27 -7.73 4.03
CA LEU A 161 11.88 -7.21 2.73
C LEU A 161 11.23 -8.29 1.86
N THR A 162 11.90 -9.44 1.74
CA THR A 162 11.38 -10.58 0.97
C THR A 162 10.05 -11.10 1.53
N LEU A 163 9.96 -11.26 2.85
CA LEU A 163 8.76 -11.77 3.52
C LEU A 163 7.59 -10.79 3.38
N ALA A 164 7.80 -9.50 3.55
CA ALA A 164 6.77 -8.47 3.41
C ALA A 164 6.29 -8.33 1.95
N MET A 165 7.20 -8.39 0.97
CA MET A 165 6.86 -8.38 -0.46
C MET A 165 6.06 -9.62 -0.85
N THR A 166 6.42 -10.80 -0.31
CA THR A 166 5.65 -12.03 -0.50
C THR A 166 4.26 -11.90 0.12
N ALA A 167 4.16 -11.37 1.34
CA ALA A 167 2.88 -11.13 2.00
C ALA A 167 2.00 -10.17 1.19
N ALA A 168 2.56 -9.10 0.62
CA ALA A 168 1.83 -8.16 -0.24
C ALA A 168 1.30 -8.84 -1.53
N THR A 169 2.12 -9.69 -2.15
CA THR A 169 1.72 -10.43 -3.35
C THR A 169 0.56 -11.39 -3.06
N VAL A 170 0.69 -12.19 -2.00
CA VAL A 170 -0.38 -13.10 -1.54
C VAL A 170 -1.61 -12.29 -1.14
N GLY A 171 -1.43 -11.19 -0.43
CA GLY A 171 -2.49 -10.29 0.01
C GLY A 171 -3.33 -9.76 -1.16
N ILE A 172 -2.71 -9.26 -2.22
CA ILE A 172 -3.42 -8.75 -3.42
C ILE A 172 -4.22 -9.86 -4.09
N ILE A 173 -3.67 -11.05 -4.23
CA ILE A 173 -4.38 -12.19 -4.82
C ILE A 173 -5.59 -12.55 -3.95
N CYS A 174 -5.40 -12.70 -2.66
CA CYS A 174 -6.47 -13.01 -1.71
C CYS A 174 -7.52 -11.90 -1.63
N SER A 175 -7.09 -10.65 -1.73
CA SER A 175 -7.99 -9.47 -1.76
C SER A 175 -9.06 -9.62 -2.83
N ILE A 176 -8.66 -9.96 -4.06
CA ILE A 176 -9.58 -10.09 -5.18
C ILE A 176 -10.36 -11.41 -5.11
N VAL A 177 -9.67 -12.53 -4.94
CA VAL A 177 -10.31 -13.87 -4.96
C VAL A 177 -11.39 -13.96 -3.87
N LEU A 178 -11.01 -13.69 -2.62
CA LEU A 178 -11.95 -13.74 -1.50
C LEU A 178 -12.93 -12.56 -1.54
N GLY A 179 -12.51 -11.38 -1.99
CA GLY A 179 -13.39 -10.23 -2.19
C GLY A 179 -14.55 -10.52 -3.13
N LEU A 180 -14.30 -11.18 -4.26
CA LEU A 180 -15.35 -11.61 -5.20
C LEU A 180 -16.26 -12.70 -4.59
N ILE A 181 -15.70 -13.61 -3.78
CA ILE A 181 -16.48 -14.62 -3.05
C ILE A 181 -17.38 -13.91 -2.02
N PHE A 182 -16.87 -12.97 -1.25
CA PHE A 182 -17.64 -12.21 -0.28
C PHE A 182 -18.74 -11.37 -0.94
N LEU A 183 -18.45 -10.75 -2.09
CA LEU A 183 -19.46 -10.06 -2.90
C LEU A 183 -20.62 -11.00 -3.27
N ARG A 184 -20.28 -12.18 -3.81
CA ARG A 184 -21.31 -13.18 -4.17
C ARG A 184 -22.13 -13.64 -2.97
N ILE A 185 -21.48 -13.91 -1.83
CA ILE A 185 -22.18 -14.32 -0.60
C ILE A 185 -23.06 -13.19 -0.08
N GLY A 186 -22.54 -11.96 -0.02
CA GLY A 186 -23.25 -10.80 0.48
C GLY A 186 -24.47 -10.43 -0.36
N THR A 187 -24.35 -10.49 -1.70
CA THR A 187 -25.48 -10.28 -2.61
C THR A 187 -26.55 -11.36 -2.41
N ARG A 188 -26.18 -12.64 -2.35
CA ARG A 188 -27.11 -13.74 -2.11
C ARG A 188 -27.84 -13.67 -0.76
N ARG A 189 -27.16 -13.15 0.27
CA ARG A 189 -27.74 -12.98 1.62
C ARG A 189 -28.44 -11.65 1.82
N GLY A 190 -28.54 -10.80 0.78
CA GLY A 190 -29.18 -9.49 0.87
C GLY A 190 -28.43 -8.48 1.75
N TYR A 191 -27.12 -8.64 1.93
CA TYR A 191 -26.29 -7.69 2.70
C TYR A 191 -25.94 -6.44 1.91
N SER A 192 -25.87 -6.55 0.57
CA SER A 192 -25.63 -5.39 -0.28
C SER A 192 -26.88 -4.53 -0.41
N SER A 193 -26.70 -3.22 -0.22
CA SER A 193 -27.74 -2.22 -0.39
C SER A 193 -27.82 -1.71 -1.84
N CYS A 194 -26.81 -1.94 -2.65
CA CYS A 194 -26.66 -1.40 -3.99
C CYS A 194 -26.80 -2.46 -5.09
N LEU A 195 -26.49 -3.74 -4.80
CA LEU A 195 -26.57 -4.86 -5.74
C LEU A 195 -27.74 -5.78 -5.42
N THR A 196 -28.62 -5.96 -6.41
CA THR A 196 -29.70 -6.96 -6.37
C THR A 196 -29.31 -8.26 -7.09
N GLN A 197 -28.37 -8.19 -8.06
CA GLN A 197 -27.79 -9.32 -8.77
C GLN A 197 -26.29 -9.10 -8.93
N ALA A 198 -25.51 -10.20 -8.95
CA ALA A 198 -24.07 -10.14 -9.19
C ALA A 198 -23.81 -9.72 -10.64
N GLU A 199 -23.59 -8.43 -10.85
CA GLU A 199 -23.20 -7.88 -12.14
C GLU A 199 -21.79 -8.34 -12.53
N THR A 200 -21.55 -8.49 -13.83
CA THR A 200 -20.23 -8.77 -14.37
C THR A 200 -19.34 -7.55 -14.22
N LEU A 201 -18.04 -7.76 -13.94
CA LEU A 201 -17.04 -6.70 -13.87
C LEU A 201 -17.09 -5.81 -15.13
N PRO A 202 -17.17 -4.47 -14.98
CA PRO A 202 -17.06 -3.55 -16.11
C PRO A 202 -15.81 -3.84 -16.93
N GLU A 203 -15.92 -3.75 -18.26
CA GLU A 203 -14.82 -4.07 -19.17
C GLU A 203 -13.58 -3.22 -18.90
N GLU A 204 -13.75 -1.94 -18.59
CA GLU A 204 -12.66 -1.02 -18.21
C GLU A 204 -11.88 -1.49 -16.98
N LEU A 205 -12.55 -2.03 -15.97
CA LEU A 205 -11.89 -2.58 -14.79
C LEU A 205 -11.18 -3.89 -15.11
N ARG A 206 -11.80 -4.73 -15.93
CA ARG A 206 -11.31 -6.05 -16.30
C ARG A 206 -10.04 -5.95 -17.15
N THR A 207 -10.10 -5.20 -18.26
CA THR A 207 -8.99 -5.03 -19.22
C THR A 207 -8.00 -3.96 -18.77
N GLY A 208 -8.46 -2.99 -17.97
CA GLY A 208 -7.73 -1.78 -17.65
C GLY A 208 -7.58 -0.83 -18.85
N LEU A 209 -8.46 -0.95 -19.85
CA LEU A 209 -8.55 -0.02 -20.99
C LEU A 209 -9.74 0.92 -20.77
N VAL A 210 -9.51 2.22 -20.88
CA VAL A 210 -10.56 3.23 -20.74
C VAL A 210 -11.08 3.60 -22.13
N ALA A 211 -12.41 3.50 -22.31
CA ALA A 211 -13.08 3.91 -23.54
C ALA A 211 -12.79 5.39 -23.86
N LYS A 212 -12.77 5.74 -25.16
CA LYS A 212 -12.40 7.10 -25.59
C LYS A 212 -13.18 8.19 -24.86
N ASP A 213 -14.48 8.00 -24.68
CA ASP A 213 -15.40 8.97 -24.11
C ASP A 213 -15.24 9.12 -22.58
N ASN A 214 -14.63 8.12 -21.92
CA ASN A 214 -14.40 8.10 -20.46
C ASN A 214 -12.96 8.50 -20.07
N ARG A 215 -12.11 8.84 -21.06
CA ARG A 215 -10.72 9.22 -20.80
C ARG A 215 -10.65 10.52 -20.04
N ARG A 216 -9.91 10.52 -18.93
CA ARG A 216 -9.66 11.72 -18.11
C ARG A 216 -8.26 12.25 -18.39
N SER A 217 -8.07 13.55 -18.23
CA SER A 217 -6.75 14.15 -18.27
C SER A 217 -5.89 13.64 -17.11
N ILE A 218 -4.61 13.37 -17.38
CA ILE A 218 -3.62 12.99 -16.38
C ILE A 218 -3.04 14.20 -15.62
N GLY A 219 -3.40 15.42 -16.05
CA GLY A 219 -2.99 16.68 -15.47
C GLY A 219 -3.36 17.85 -16.36
N GLU A 220 -3.13 19.05 -15.85
CA GLU A 220 -3.32 20.31 -16.56
C GLU A 220 -1.96 20.91 -16.92
N GLU A 221 -1.87 21.62 -18.03
CA GLU A 221 -0.68 22.37 -18.42
C GLU A 221 -0.65 23.68 -17.63
N VAL A 222 0.13 23.71 -16.55
CA VAL A 222 0.24 24.90 -15.66
C VAL A 222 1.37 25.84 -16.05
N PHE A 223 2.25 25.42 -16.97
CA PHE A 223 3.35 26.22 -17.50
C PHE A 223 3.34 26.19 -19.03
N SER A 224 3.71 27.30 -19.64
CA SER A 224 3.91 27.36 -21.09
C SER A 224 5.02 26.38 -21.51
N SER A 225 4.84 25.74 -22.64
CA SER A 225 5.81 24.79 -23.23
C SER A 225 7.18 25.43 -23.55
N ILE A 226 7.22 26.76 -23.66
CA ILE A 226 8.46 27.53 -23.86
C ILE A 226 9.30 27.63 -22.57
N SER A 227 8.67 27.51 -21.40
CA SER A 227 9.33 27.58 -20.09
C SER A 227 9.84 26.21 -19.67
N VAL A 228 9.02 25.46 -18.93
CA VAL A 228 9.34 24.12 -18.44
C VAL A 228 8.10 23.24 -18.59
N SER A 229 8.29 21.99 -18.99
CA SER A 229 7.17 21.03 -19.03
C SER A 229 6.56 20.87 -17.63
N THR A 230 5.23 20.88 -17.55
CA THR A 230 4.48 20.63 -16.30
C THR A 230 4.92 19.33 -15.61
N LEU A 231 5.18 18.28 -16.39
CA LEU A 231 5.69 17.02 -15.87
C LEU A 231 7.09 17.15 -15.26
N THR A 232 8.00 17.87 -15.96
CA THR A 232 9.36 18.14 -15.47
C THR A 232 9.32 18.91 -14.15
N PHE A 233 8.47 19.94 -14.05
CA PHE A 233 8.32 20.72 -12.82
C PHE A 233 7.90 19.83 -11.63
N HIS A 234 6.84 19.03 -11.80
CA HIS A 234 6.34 18.17 -10.74
C HIS A 234 7.33 17.05 -10.36
N LEU A 235 8.04 16.49 -11.35
CA LEU A 235 9.11 15.53 -11.09
C LEU A 235 10.28 16.18 -10.36
N SER A 236 10.70 17.38 -10.77
CA SER A 236 11.77 18.14 -10.10
C SER A 236 11.41 18.49 -8.67
N LEU A 237 10.16 18.89 -8.42
CA LEU A 237 9.65 19.13 -7.08
C LEU A 237 9.72 17.87 -6.23
N THR A 238 9.24 16.73 -6.75
CA THR A 238 9.27 15.45 -6.04
C THR A 238 10.71 15.02 -5.74
N ALA A 239 11.61 15.15 -6.71
CA ALA A 239 13.02 14.83 -6.53
C ALA A 239 13.71 15.73 -5.48
N LEU A 240 13.39 17.03 -5.47
CA LEU A 240 13.89 17.96 -4.45
C LEU A 240 13.39 17.59 -3.06
N ILE A 241 12.12 17.18 -2.91
CA ILE A 241 11.55 16.72 -1.64
C ILE A 241 12.27 15.44 -1.18
N VAL A 242 12.55 14.51 -2.09
CA VAL A 242 13.33 13.30 -1.77
C VAL A 242 14.74 13.65 -1.33
N LEU A 243 15.40 14.62 -1.98
CA LEU A 243 16.72 15.11 -1.57
C LEU A 243 16.68 15.68 -0.14
N PHE A 244 15.70 16.53 0.17
CA PHE A 244 15.51 17.03 1.54
C PHE A 244 15.23 15.89 2.53
N GLY A 245 14.43 14.91 2.16
CA GLY A 245 14.19 13.72 2.97
C GLY A 245 15.48 12.94 3.25
N TYR A 246 16.33 12.77 2.24
CA TYR A 246 17.63 12.13 2.39
C TYR A 246 18.55 12.93 3.33
N LEU A 247 18.64 14.25 3.14
CA LEU A 247 19.45 15.12 4.00
C LEU A 247 18.95 15.12 5.45
N LEU A 248 17.63 15.14 5.67
CA LEU A 248 17.03 15.04 7.01
C LEU A 248 17.33 13.69 7.68
N SER A 249 17.21 12.59 6.93
CA SER A 249 17.55 11.25 7.43
C SER A 249 19.02 11.17 7.87
N ARG A 250 19.93 11.65 7.02
CA ARG A 250 21.38 11.65 7.32
C ARG A 250 21.75 12.65 8.43
N GLY A 251 21.12 13.81 8.45
CA GLY A 251 21.31 14.83 9.49
C GLY A 251 20.78 14.35 10.85
N GLY A 252 19.60 13.73 10.88
CA GLY A 252 19.02 13.15 12.09
C GLY A 252 19.91 12.09 12.73
N ALA A 253 20.45 11.18 11.92
CA ALA A 253 21.37 10.14 12.39
C ALA A 253 22.67 10.71 12.98
N LYS A 254 23.13 11.87 12.50
CA LYS A 254 24.31 12.56 13.07
C LYS A 254 24.01 13.27 14.38
N LEU A 255 22.82 13.90 14.49
CA LEU A 255 22.40 14.68 15.67
C LEU A 255 21.96 13.79 16.84
N ALA A 256 21.31 12.67 16.52
CA ALA A 256 20.85 11.70 17.52
C ALA A 256 21.28 10.29 17.11
N PRO A 257 22.51 9.88 17.50
CA PRO A 257 22.99 8.53 17.23
C PRO A 257 22.03 7.47 17.75
N GLY A 258 21.58 6.59 16.86
CA GLY A 258 20.57 5.56 17.15
C GLY A 258 19.14 5.93 16.76
N LEU A 259 18.87 7.13 16.22
CA LEU A 259 17.61 7.50 15.58
C LEU A 259 17.76 7.40 14.06
N GLU A 260 17.53 6.21 13.52
CA GLU A 260 17.61 5.96 12.08
C GLU A 260 16.25 6.14 11.43
N LEU A 261 15.96 7.38 11.02
CA LEU A 261 14.71 7.69 10.31
C LEU A 261 14.84 7.28 8.82
N PRO A 262 13.94 6.44 8.29
CA PRO A 262 13.94 6.07 6.87
C PRO A 262 13.76 7.28 5.96
N VAL A 263 14.42 7.28 4.80
CA VAL A 263 14.37 8.39 3.84
C VAL A 263 12.95 8.71 3.39
N PHE A 264 12.12 7.69 3.16
CA PHE A 264 10.73 7.89 2.71
C PHE A 264 9.89 8.65 3.75
N SER A 265 10.09 8.39 5.05
CA SER A 265 9.39 9.08 6.14
C SER A 265 9.82 10.55 6.21
N CYS A 266 11.13 10.78 6.11
CA CYS A 266 11.69 12.14 6.05
C CYS A 266 11.21 12.90 4.81
N ALA A 267 11.10 12.23 3.65
CA ALA A 267 10.55 12.80 2.43
C ALA A 267 9.07 13.18 2.58
N TYR A 268 8.26 12.33 3.24
CA TYR A 268 6.87 12.69 3.54
C TYR A 268 6.78 13.94 4.42
N ILE A 269 7.58 14.00 5.50
CA ILE A 269 7.62 15.17 6.40
C ILE A 269 8.06 16.43 5.64
N ALA A 270 9.10 16.32 4.82
CA ALA A 270 9.55 17.42 3.96
C ALA A 270 8.44 17.90 3.00
N GLY A 271 7.73 16.95 2.35
CA GLY A 271 6.60 17.25 1.47
C GLY A 271 5.45 17.95 2.21
N MET A 272 5.08 17.48 3.40
CA MET A 272 4.06 18.11 4.25
C MET A 272 4.47 19.53 4.67
N THR A 273 5.74 19.72 5.03
CA THR A 273 6.28 21.04 5.41
C THR A 273 6.23 22.00 4.22
N ILE A 274 6.71 21.58 3.06
CA ILE A 274 6.68 22.39 1.82
C ILE A 274 5.25 22.75 1.45
N LYS A 275 4.32 21.78 1.46
CA LYS A 275 2.89 22.05 1.20
C LYS A 275 2.31 23.07 2.18
N SER A 276 2.67 22.97 3.45
CA SER A 276 2.19 23.89 4.49
C SER A 276 2.72 25.31 4.31
N LEU A 277 4.00 25.46 3.95
CA LEU A 277 4.62 26.76 3.67
C LEU A 277 4.02 27.38 2.41
N TRP A 278 3.79 26.60 1.37
CA TRP A 278 3.24 27.10 0.10
C TRP A 278 1.76 27.47 0.16
N LYS A 279 1.04 27.03 1.18
CA LYS A 279 -0.34 27.46 1.41
C LYS A 279 -0.46 29.00 1.52
N TYR A 280 0.61 29.66 1.96
CA TYR A 280 0.68 31.13 2.11
C TYR A 280 1.27 31.86 0.89
N THR A 281 1.58 31.13 -0.18
CA THR A 281 2.16 31.65 -1.41
C THR A 281 1.30 31.28 -2.61
N ASN A 282 1.48 31.96 -3.75
CA ASN A 282 0.79 31.66 -5.01
C ASN A 282 1.34 30.38 -5.69
N ILE A 283 2.41 29.78 -5.15
CA ILE A 283 3.04 28.57 -5.72
C ILE A 283 2.06 27.38 -5.68
N LYS A 284 1.16 27.33 -4.70
CA LYS A 284 0.12 26.29 -4.61
C LYS A 284 -0.72 26.14 -5.88
N ASP A 285 -0.93 27.23 -6.62
CA ASP A 285 -1.78 27.30 -7.82
C ASP A 285 -1.10 26.64 -9.04
N TYR A 286 0.22 26.44 -8.98
CA TYR A 286 1.01 25.76 -10.01
C TYR A 286 1.22 24.26 -9.75
N ILE A 287 0.64 23.72 -8.68
CA ILE A 287 0.71 22.29 -8.36
C ILE A 287 -0.58 21.61 -8.83
N CYS A 288 -0.45 20.77 -9.84
CA CYS A 288 -1.56 19.96 -10.34
C CYS A 288 -1.65 18.63 -9.57
N PRO A 289 -2.69 18.40 -8.72
CA PRO A 289 -2.83 17.17 -7.95
C PRO A 289 -2.94 15.92 -8.82
N GLN A 290 -3.54 16.03 -10.01
CA GLN A 290 -3.68 14.93 -10.97
C GLN A 290 -2.32 14.49 -11.51
N THR A 291 -1.44 15.45 -11.85
CA THR A 291 -0.06 15.17 -12.30
C THR A 291 0.75 14.53 -11.18
N MET A 292 0.64 15.03 -9.93
CA MET A 292 1.30 14.43 -8.76
C MET A 292 0.80 13.00 -8.50
N SER A 293 -0.50 12.76 -8.63
CA SER A 293 -1.09 11.42 -8.50
C SER A 293 -0.60 10.48 -9.60
N SER A 294 -0.48 10.95 -10.84
CA SER A 294 0.02 10.18 -11.97
C SER A 294 1.49 9.80 -11.80
N LEU A 295 2.33 10.72 -11.31
CA LEU A 295 3.74 10.46 -10.97
C LEU A 295 3.84 9.44 -9.83
N SER A 296 3.06 9.62 -8.75
CA SER A 296 3.02 8.66 -7.65
C SER A 296 2.62 7.26 -8.12
N GLY A 297 1.63 7.17 -9.02
CA GLY A 297 1.22 5.92 -9.64
C GLY A 297 2.34 5.27 -10.46
N MET A 298 3.05 6.05 -11.28
CA MET A 298 4.20 5.59 -12.06
C MET A 298 5.29 5.01 -11.15
N PHE A 299 5.69 5.74 -10.10
CA PHE A 299 6.68 5.25 -9.14
C PHE A 299 6.21 3.97 -8.44
N THR A 300 4.92 3.88 -8.10
CA THR A 300 4.32 2.69 -7.48
C THR A 300 4.36 1.47 -8.41
N ASP A 301 4.04 1.63 -9.70
CA ASP A 301 4.07 0.51 -10.66
C ASP A 301 5.49 -0.07 -10.81
N TYR A 302 6.49 0.78 -10.94
CA TYR A 302 7.89 0.34 -10.98
C TYR A 302 8.35 -0.28 -9.66
N LEU A 303 7.99 0.34 -8.53
CA LEU A 303 8.28 -0.19 -7.19
C LEU A 303 7.74 -1.61 -7.02
N VAL A 304 6.50 -1.84 -7.41
CA VAL A 304 5.85 -3.16 -7.32
C VAL A 304 6.59 -4.18 -8.19
N ALA A 305 6.88 -3.82 -9.44
CA ALA A 305 7.55 -4.73 -10.37
C ALA A 305 8.98 -5.07 -9.89
N PHE A 306 9.79 -4.08 -9.50
CA PHE A 306 11.13 -4.29 -8.95
C PHE A 306 11.08 -5.07 -7.64
N GLY A 307 10.15 -4.73 -6.74
CA GLY A 307 10.05 -5.37 -5.43
C GLY A 307 9.69 -6.85 -5.52
N ILE A 308 8.73 -7.23 -6.38
CA ILE A 308 8.39 -8.65 -6.59
C ILE A 308 9.55 -9.38 -7.28
N ALA A 309 10.17 -8.78 -8.30
CA ALA A 309 11.29 -9.39 -8.99
C ALA A 309 12.54 -9.56 -8.10
N SER A 310 12.62 -8.82 -6.98
CA SER A 310 13.71 -8.93 -5.99
C SER A 310 13.47 -9.97 -4.89
N ILE A 311 12.32 -10.67 -4.89
CA ILE A 311 11.98 -11.68 -3.87
C ILE A 311 13.00 -12.82 -3.93
N LYS A 312 13.66 -13.10 -2.81
CA LYS A 312 14.59 -14.21 -2.69
C LYS A 312 13.82 -15.51 -2.39
N ILE A 313 13.68 -16.38 -3.39
CA ILE A 313 12.93 -17.64 -3.28
C ILE A 313 13.49 -18.55 -2.19
N SER A 314 14.80 -18.56 -1.99
CA SER A 314 15.47 -19.32 -0.92
C SER A 314 14.96 -18.91 0.47
N ILE A 315 14.79 -17.61 0.72
CA ILE A 315 14.23 -17.09 1.98
C ILE A 315 12.77 -17.52 2.13
N VAL A 316 11.96 -17.37 1.08
CA VAL A 316 10.55 -17.80 1.12
C VAL A 316 10.45 -19.29 1.42
N GLY A 317 11.29 -20.11 0.78
CA GLY A 317 11.34 -21.56 1.00
C GLY A 317 11.71 -21.92 2.44
N GLN A 318 12.68 -21.22 3.03
CA GLN A 318 13.11 -21.42 4.41
C GLN A 318 11.97 -21.14 5.42
N TYR A 319 11.15 -20.13 5.15
CA TYR A 319 10.07 -19.69 6.06
C TYR A 319 8.67 -20.11 5.59
N ILE A 320 8.54 -21.03 4.62
CA ILE A 320 7.26 -21.31 3.96
C ILE A 320 6.15 -21.72 4.94
N VAL A 321 6.45 -22.55 5.93
CA VAL A 321 5.46 -23.03 6.91
C VAL A 321 5.04 -21.90 7.86
N PRO A 322 5.94 -21.27 8.63
CA PRO A 322 5.54 -20.18 9.54
C PRO A 322 4.94 -18.98 8.79
N LEU A 323 5.42 -18.67 7.58
CA LEU A 323 4.85 -17.60 6.76
C LEU A 323 3.42 -17.94 6.33
N THR A 324 3.14 -19.17 5.88
CA THR A 324 1.80 -19.58 5.50
C THR A 324 0.83 -19.50 6.68
N ILE A 325 1.24 -19.95 7.87
CA ILE A 325 0.42 -19.85 9.08
C ILE A 325 0.14 -18.39 9.44
N LEU A 326 1.17 -17.53 9.39
CA LEU A 326 1.03 -16.11 9.65
C LEU A 326 0.03 -15.45 8.68
N LEU A 327 0.17 -15.71 7.38
CA LEU A 327 -0.68 -15.10 6.35
C LEU A 327 -2.12 -15.61 6.44
N LEU A 328 -2.34 -16.92 6.61
CA LEU A 328 -3.70 -17.46 6.73
C LEU A 328 -4.39 -16.99 8.00
N SER A 329 -3.69 -16.98 9.14
CA SER A 329 -4.25 -16.42 10.38
C SER A 329 -4.57 -14.93 10.26
N GLY A 330 -3.72 -14.17 9.56
CA GLY A 330 -3.94 -12.77 9.23
C GLY A 330 -5.17 -12.55 8.35
N LEU A 331 -5.42 -13.42 7.35
CA LEU A 331 -6.63 -13.37 6.52
C LEU A 331 -7.89 -13.63 7.36
N VAL A 332 -7.85 -14.64 8.24
CA VAL A 332 -8.97 -14.95 9.14
C VAL A 332 -9.25 -13.76 10.06
N PHE A 333 -8.21 -13.24 10.72
CA PHE A 333 -8.32 -12.07 11.59
C PHE A 333 -8.92 -10.87 10.86
N THR A 334 -8.38 -10.52 9.69
CA THR A 334 -8.82 -9.39 8.89
C THR A 334 -10.28 -9.56 8.43
N THR A 335 -10.66 -10.78 8.01
CA THR A 335 -12.05 -11.09 7.64
C THR A 335 -13.00 -10.86 8.79
N LEU A 336 -12.70 -11.43 9.96
CA LEU A 336 -13.53 -11.29 11.16
C LEU A 336 -13.65 -9.81 11.56
N TYR A 337 -12.52 -9.11 11.63
CA TYR A 337 -12.51 -7.69 11.98
C TYR A 337 -13.41 -6.88 11.04
N ILE A 338 -13.15 -6.97 9.73
CA ILE A 338 -13.80 -6.12 8.73
C ILE A 338 -15.31 -6.28 8.76
N PHE A 339 -15.82 -7.51 8.68
CA PHE A 339 -17.26 -7.74 8.59
C PHE A 339 -17.99 -7.53 9.92
N LEU A 340 -17.41 -7.95 11.03
CA LEU A 340 -18.02 -7.74 12.35
C LEU A 340 -18.02 -6.27 12.74
N ALA A 341 -16.90 -5.58 12.60
CA ALA A 341 -16.81 -4.17 12.97
C ALA A 341 -17.66 -3.28 12.06
N ALA A 342 -17.65 -3.50 10.74
CA ALA A 342 -18.44 -2.72 9.81
C ALA A 342 -19.95 -2.77 10.11
N LYS A 343 -20.47 -3.97 10.38
CA LYS A 343 -21.90 -4.17 10.71
C LYS A 343 -22.33 -3.39 11.96
N HIS A 344 -21.43 -3.19 12.92
CA HIS A 344 -21.76 -2.48 14.16
C HIS A 344 -21.51 -0.96 14.10
N ILE A 345 -20.54 -0.53 13.27
CA ILE A 345 -20.12 0.88 13.19
C ILE A 345 -20.95 1.63 12.14
N PHE A 346 -21.19 1.02 10.98
CA PHE A 346 -21.91 1.67 9.89
C PHE A 346 -23.40 1.33 9.91
N LYS A 347 -24.23 2.36 9.86
CA LYS A 347 -25.71 2.20 9.82
C LYS A 347 -26.19 1.92 8.40
N GLU A 348 -25.57 2.58 7.42
CA GLU A 348 -25.92 2.52 6.01
C GLU A 348 -24.75 2.00 5.20
N TYR A 349 -25.02 1.22 4.19
CA TYR A 349 -24.00 0.69 3.26
C TYR A 349 -22.82 0.01 3.97
N TRP A 350 -23.11 -0.72 5.07
CA TRP A 350 -22.06 -1.36 5.87
C TRP A 350 -21.28 -2.39 5.07
N PHE A 351 -21.98 -3.12 4.19
CA PHE A 351 -21.39 -4.18 3.39
C PHE A 351 -20.47 -3.62 2.31
N GLU A 352 -20.91 -2.57 1.60
CA GLU A 352 -20.13 -1.86 0.59
C GLU A 352 -18.84 -1.29 1.19
N LYS A 353 -18.94 -0.68 2.37
CA LYS A 353 -17.78 -0.17 3.12
C LYS A 353 -16.86 -1.29 3.61
N ALA A 354 -17.43 -2.44 4.02
CA ALA A 354 -16.67 -3.62 4.41
C ALA A 354 -15.91 -4.20 3.22
N ILE A 355 -16.53 -4.32 2.06
CA ILE A 355 -15.90 -4.84 0.84
C ILE A 355 -14.77 -3.92 0.36
N PHE A 356 -14.97 -2.59 0.37
CA PHE A 356 -13.89 -1.65 0.10
C PHE A 356 -12.70 -1.86 1.05
N SER A 357 -13.01 -1.94 2.34
CA SER A 357 -11.98 -2.09 3.37
C SER A 357 -11.27 -3.44 3.30
N TRP A 358 -11.98 -4.51 2.95
CA TRP A 358 -11.35 -5.81 2.69
C TRP A 358 -10.23 -5.69 1.65
N GLY A 359 -10.52 -5.02 0.52
CA GLY A 359 -9.53 -4.81 -0.54
C GLY A 359 -8.31 -4.01 -0.09
N TRP A 360 -8.51 -3.00 0.74
CA TRP A 360 -7.44 -2.15 1.26
C TRP A 360 -6.63 -2.86 2.37
N PHE A 361 -7.29 -3.56 3.30
CA PHE A 361 -6.62 -4.23 4.42
C PHE A 361 -5.89 -5.52 4.05
N THR A 362 -6.12 -6.07 2.87
CA THR A 362 -5.43 -7.29 2.40
C THR A 362 -4.61 -7.05 1.14
N GLY A 363 -4.73 -5.87 0.54
CA GLY A 363 -4.03 -5.54 -0.69
C GLY A 363 -3.68 -4.06 -0.79
N THR A 364 -4.39 -3.34 -1.64
CA THR A 364 -4.17 -1.91 -1.87
C THR A 364 -5.49 -1.17 -1.94
N MET A 365 -5.43 0.17 -1.81
CA MET A 365 -6.59 1.02 -2.05
C MET A 365 -7.22 0.76 -3.43
N ALA A 366 -6.40 0.50 -4.44
CA ALA A 366 -6.89 0.20 -5.79
C ALA A 366 -7.75 -1.07 -5.83
N MET A 367 -7.40 -2.10 -5.06
CA MET A 367 -8.19 -3.33 -4.93
C MET A 367 -9.52 -3.05 -4.21
N GLY A 368 -9.47 -2.25 -3.14
CA GLY A 368 -10.67 -1.79 -2.45
C GLY A 368 -11.62 -1.02 -3.38
N MET A 369 -11.08 -0.09 -4.18
CA MET A 369 -11.86 0.65 -5.18
C MET A 369 -12.46 -0.26 -6.25
N ALA A 370 -11.70 -1.23 -6.75
CA ALA A 370 -12.18 -2.16 -7.76
C ALA A 370 -13.36 -3.00 -7.23
N LEU A 371 -13.24 -3.53 -6.01
CA LEU A 371 -14.31 -4.28 -5.35
C LEU A 371 -15.53 -3.39 -5.05
N LEU A 372 -15.30 -2.14 -4.61
CA LEU A 372 -16.38 -1.18 -4.34
C LEU A 372 -17.14 -0.81 -5.61
N ARG A 373 -16.47 -0.65 -6.76
CA ARG A 373 -17.13 -0.37 -8.04
C ARG A 373 -18.06 -1.48 -8.49
N ILE A 374 -17.82 -2.72 -8.05
CA ILE A 374 -18.76 -3.83 -8.25
C ILE A 374 -19.89 -3.74 -7.25
N ALA A 375 -19.57 -3.50 -5.96
CA ALA A 375 -20.55 -3.45 -4.89
C ALA A 375 -21.48 -2.23 -4.98
N ASP A 376 -20.97 -1.10 -5.44
CA ASP A 376 -21.63 0.20 -5.52
C ASP A 376 -21.24 0.96 -6.79
N PRO A 377 -21.73 0.53 -7.98
CA PRO A 377 -21.38 1.16 -9.26
C PRO A 377 -21.74 2.65 -9.35
N GLN A 378 -22.79 3.06 -8.64
CA GLN A 378 -23.33 4.43 -8.67
C GLN A 378 -22.76 5.32 -7.55
N SER A 379 -21.80 4.83 -6.76
CA SER A 379 -21.17 5.55 -5.64
C SER A 379 -22.17 6.09 -4.60
N ARG A 380 -23.31 5.40 -4.38
CA ARG A 380 -24.36 5.79 -3.43
C ARG A 380 -23.87 5.80 -1.99
N SER A 381 -22.93 4.90 -1.65
CA SER A 381 -22.36 4.78 -0.31
C SER A 381 -21.46 5.95 0.08
N LYS A 382 -20.96 6.73 -0.90
CA LYS A 382 -19.93 7.77 -0.73
C LYS A 382 -18.68 7.27 0.04
N CYS A 383 -18.43 5.96 -0.03
CA CYS A 383 -17.39 5.30 0.74
C CYS A 383 -16.01 5.93 0.47
N MET A 384 -15.71 6.20 -0.81
CA MET A 384 -14.44 6.80 -1.22
C MET A 384 -14.27 8.22 -0.70
N ASP A 385 -15.34 9.03 -0.73
CA ASP A 385 -15.28 10.42 -0.26
C ASP A 385 -14.97 10.48 1.24
N TYR A 386 -15.63 9.62 2.04
CA TYR A 386 -15.37 9.55 3.48
C TYR A 386 -13.99 8.99 3.80
N TYR A 387 -13.56 7.97 3.04
CA TYR A 387 -12.24 7.39 3.24
C TYR A 387 -11.11 8.35 2.84
N ALA A 388 -11.24 9.06 1.72
CA ALA A 388 -10.22 10.02 1.28
C ALA A 388 -9.94 11.09 2.34
N ILE A 389 -10.98 11.58 3.02
CA ILE A 389 -10.82 12.57 4.10
C ILE A 389 -10.27 11.89 5.37
N ALA A 390 -10.79 10.71 5.72
CA ALA A 390 -10.32 9.95 6.88
C ALA A 390 -8.83 9.60 6.74
N TYR A 391 -8.36 9.30 5.52
CA TYR A 391 -6.97 8.93 5.25
C TYR A 391 -5.97 10.04 5.57
N VAL A 392 -6.37 11.30 5.51
CA VAL A 392 -5.53 12.43 5.94
C VAL A 392 -5.06 12.27 7.41
N LEU A 393 -5.90 11.67 8.25
CA LEU A 393 -5.58 11.38 9.65
C LEU A 393 -4.96 10.00 9.86
N ILE A 394 -5.22 9.04 8.95
CA ILE A 394 -4.68 7.69 9.01
C ILE A 394 -3.21 7.67 8.58
N ALA A 395 -2.88 8.36 7.49
CA ALA A 395 -1.54 8.34 6.89
C ALA A 395 -0.40 8.72 7.86
N PRO A 396 -0.51 9.76 8.71
CA PRO A 396 0.54 10.06 9.69
C PRO A 396 0.80 8.92 10.67
N VAL A 397 -0.26 8.21 11.11
CA VAL A 397 -0.12 7.06 12.02
C VAL A 397 0.49 5.87 11.30
N GLU A 398 0.05 5.59 10.06
CA GLU A 398 0.63 4.54 9.22
C GLU A 398 2.13 4.78 9.01
N ILE A 399 2.52 6.01 8.65
CA ILE A 399 3.92 6.38 8.47
C ILE A 399 4.71 6.23 9.77
N ALA A 400 4.13 6.62 10.91
CA ALA A 400 4.77 6.43 12.20
C ALA A 400 5.00 4.96 12.52
N LEU A 401 4.02 4.08 12.27
CA LEU A 401 4.17 2.63 12.45
C LEU A 401 5.30 2.08 11.57
N ILE A 402 5.30 2.40 10.28
CA ILE A 402 6.32 1.94 9.32
C ILE A 402 7.71 2.48 9.69
N THR A 403 7.79 3.72 10.19
CA THR A 403 9.04 4.38 10.56
C THR A 403 9.66 3.79 11.83
N PHE A 404 8.87 3.62 12.88
CA PHE A 404 9.40 3.28 14.20
C PHE A 404 9.41 1.77 14.46
N ALA A 405 8.56 0.97 13.84
CA ALA A 405 8.53 -0.47 14.05
C ALA A 405 9.91 -1.13 13.81
N PRO A 406 10.65 -0.87 12.69
CA PRO A 406 11.94 -1.50 12.48
C PRO A 406 12.92 -1.26 13.62
N MET A 407 13.04 -0.01 14.07
CA MET A 407 13.95 0.37 15.16
C MET A 407 13.53 -0.24 16.51
N ILE A 408 12.23 -0.32 16.78
CA ILE A 408 11.70 -0.85 18.06
C ILE A 408 11.88 -2.38 18.09
N PHE A 409 11.57 -3.07 17.00
CA PHE A 409 11.71 -4.53 16.92
C PHE A 409 13.17 -4.98 16.95
N THR A 410 14.07 -4.31 16.25
CA THR A 410 15.51 -4.66 16.27
C THR A 410 16.18 -4.42 17.63
N ARG A 411 15.56 -3.60 18.48
CA ARG A 411 16.02 -3.38 19.87
C ARG A 411 15.37 -4.33 20.90
N GLY A 412 14.55 -5.31 20.46
CA GLY A 412 13.89 -6.28 21.33
C GLY A 412 12.63 -5.77 22.05
N TYR A 413 12.08 -4.62 21.62
CA TYR A 413 10.84 -4.05 22.18
C TYR A 413 9.59 -4.37 21.33
N GLY A 414 9.65 -5.39 20.47
CA GLY A 414 8.56 -5.76 19.56
C GLY A 414 7.27 -6.12 20.29
N LEU A 415 7.37 -6.81 21.43
CA LEU A 415 6.19 -7.13 22.26
C LEU A 415 5.50 -5.85 22.79
N LEU A 416 6.28 -4.91 23.33
CA LEU A 416 5.75 -3.64 23.84
C LEU A 416 5.05 -2.84 22.73
N PHE A 417 5.67 -2.74 21.56
CA PHE A 417 5.07 -2.08 20.40
C PHE A 417 3.73 -2.72 20.03
N SER A 418 3.69 -4.05 19.95
CA SER A 418 2.48 -4.79 19.58
C SER A 418 1.36 -4.62 20.62
N LEU A 419 1.68 -4.58 21.91
CA LEU A 419 0.73 -4.30 22.99
C LEU A 419 0.21 -2.86 22.93
N ILE A 420 1.05 -1.88 22.64
CA ILE A 420 0.62 -0.48 22.45
C ILE A 420 -0.36 -0.40 21.27
N CYS A 421 -0.04 -1.03 20.13
CA CYS A 421 -0.95 -1.09 18.99
C CYS A 421 -2.29 -1.77 19.35
N LEU A 422 -2.26 -2.84 20.15
CA LEU A 422 -3.47 -3.52 20.64
C LEU A 422 -4.33 -2.59 21.49
N ILE A 423 -3.73 -1.96 22.49
CA ILE A 423 -4.45 -1.06 23.43
C ILE A 423 -5.06 0.12 22.66
N LEU A 424 -4.28 0.78 21.80
CA LEU A 424 -4.76 1.89 21.00
C LEU A 424 -5.86 1.46 20.01
N GLY A 425 -5.67 0.33 19.33
CA GLY A 425 -6.66 -0.22 18.40
C GLY A 425 -7.98 -0.56 19.10
N LEU A 426 -7.92 -1.25 20.26
CA LEU A 426 -9.10 -1.57 21.08
C LEU A 426 -9.77 -0.31 21.62
N SER A 427 -9.01 0.70 22.03
CA SER A 427 -9.54 1.97 22.54
C SER A 427 -10.33 2.71 21.46
N VAL A 428 -9.77 2.82 20.25
CA VAL A 428 -10.45 3.43 19.09
C VAL A 428 -11.73 2.66 18.75
N MET A 429 -11.66 1.33 18.73
CA MET A 429 -12.83 0.49 18.42
C MET A 429 -13.91 0.60 19.47
N THR A 430 -13.57 0.54 20.75
CA THR A 430 -14.50 0.69 21.87
C THR A 430 -15.21 2.04 21.80
N TYR A 431 -14.45 3.12 21.56
CA TYR A 431 -15.00 4.46 21.39
C TYR A 431 -15.99 4.50 20.21
N MET A 432 -15.67 3.89 19.05
CA MET A 432 -16.57 3.86 17.90
C MET A 432 -17.85 3.07 18.19
N LEU A 433 -17.74 1.92 18.87
CA LEU A 433 -18.90 1.08 19.20
C LEU A 433 -19.86 1.78 20.19
N ILE A 434 -19.32 2.45 21.22
CA ILE A 434 -20.14 3.22 22.19
C ILE A 434 -20.83 4.38 21.47
N ASN A 435 -20.11 5.12 20.63
CA ASN A 435 -20.66 6.27 19.91
C ASN A 435 -21.69 5.87 18.85
N SER A 436 -21.53 4.69 18.25
CA SER A 436 -22.51 4.11 17.33
C SER A 436 -23.84 3.75 18.01
N ARG A 437 -23.79 3.28 19.26
CA ARG A 437 -24.99 2.96 20.07
C ARG A 437 -25.74 4.21 20.56
N ARG A 438 -25.03 5.29 20.92
CA ARG A 438 -25.65 6.55 21.40
C ARG A 438 -26.34 7.35 20.29
N SER A 439 -26.08 7.06 19.03
CA SER A 439 -26.69 7.74 17.89
C SER A 439 -27.84 6.91 17.27
N LYS A 440 -28.28 5.84 17.95
CA LYS A 440 -29.54 5.15 17.74
C LYS A 440 -30.63 5.83 18.57
#